data_efbc169020f6be8a7b6b548552fe7933
#
_entry.id   efbc169020f6be8a7b6b548552fe7933
#
_cell.length_a   1.000
_cell.length_b   1.000
_cell.length_c   1.000
_cell.angle_alpha   90.00
_cell.angle_beta   90.00
_cell.angle_gamma   90.00
#
_symmetry.space_group_name_H-M   'P 1'
#
loop_
_entity.id
_entity.type
_entity.pdbx_description
1 polymer ?
#
loop_
_entity_poly.entity_id
_entity_poly.type
_entity_poly.pdbx_seq_one_letter_code
_entity_poly.pdbx_strand_id
1 'polypeptide(L)'
;FNGENVVDENSLLDTPTTGMLKIDGRVHSQDRDVSKYWQHSCINIALFGFENQTVPDKLMPLRVISYDGTEYGRQTKKRYRYKTKYPVITLVLYLGYKKRWSYPINIIDIVKVDDRLKPFVNDYRINLFEIAYLEEEKTALFKSDFRILVDYLHQLRTNNSYNPKDYTIKHINELLTLMSVMTGDKRFENSINEANEKEAKY
;
A
#
# COMPACT_ATOMS: atom_id res chain seq x y z
N PHE A 1 10.38 8.60 -2.59
CA PHE A 1 10.97 9.97 -2.58
C PHE A 1 12.50 9.93 -2.34
N ASN A 2 13.18 8.85 -2.77
CA ASN A 2 14.65 8.70 -2.73
C ASN A 2 15.31 9.01 -1.37
N GLY A 3 14.61 8.76 -0.26
CA GLY A 3 15.10 9.02 1.09
C GLY A 3 14.85 10.45 1.61
N GLU A 4 14.30 11.33 0.79
CA GLU A 4 13.87 12.66 1.23
C GLU A 4 12.56 12.54 2.03
N ASN A 5 12.48 13.29 3.13
CA ASN A 5 11.27 13.39 3.94
C ASN A 5 10.34 14.46 3.34
N VAL A 6 9.68 14.11 2.22
CA VAL A 6 8.81 15.02 1.47
C VAL A 6 7.44 15.17 2.14
N VAL A 7 6.98 14.11 2.82
CA VAL A 7 5.66 14.06 3.46
C VAL A 7 5.85 13.97 4.96
N ASP A 8 5.38 14.99 5.69
CA ASP A 8 5.32 14.95 7.15
C ASP A 8 4.14 14.07 7.60
N GLU A 9 4.39 13.17 8.54
CA GLU A 9 3.40 12.25 9.10
C GLU A 9 2.19 13.01 9.68
N ASN A 10 2.42 14.14 10.36
CA ASN A 10 1.37 14.98 10.93
C ASN A 10 0.50 15.67 9.86
N SER A 11 0.96 15.70 8.62
CA SER A 11 0.21 16.26 7.48
C SER A 11 -0.66 15.22 6.76
N LEU A 12 -0.65 13.96 7.21
CA LEU A 12 -1.45 12.88 6.68
C LEU A 12 -2.76 12.74 7.45
N LEU A 13 -3.88 12.86 6.75
CA LEU A 13 -5.22 12.68 7.31
C LEU A 13 -5.86 11.41 6.74
N ASP A 14 -6.46 10.61 7.62
CA ASP A 14 -7.23 9.44 7.21
C ASP A 14 -8.42 9.85 6.33
N THR A 15 -8.68 9.03 5.33
CA THR A 15 -9.84 9.19 4.46
C THR A 15 -10.49 7.83 4.24
N PRO A 16 -11.81 7.79 3.95
CA PRO A 16 -12.48 6.54 3.65
C PRO A 16 -11.74 5.75 2.57
N THR A 17 -11.51 4.49 2.85
CA THR A 17 -10.87 3.54 1.93
C THR A 17 -11.84 3.06 0.85
N THR A 18 -13.14 3.10 1.14
CA THR A 18 -14.21 2.60 0.29
C THR A 18 -14.57 3.59 -0.82
N GLY A 19 -14.40 3.16 -2.06
CA GLY A 19 -14.99 3.77 -3.25
C GLY A 19 -16.29 3.06 -3.65
N MET A 20 -17.28 3.81 -4.14
CA MET A 20 -18.53 3.24 -4.65
C MET A 20 -18.58 3.39 -6.17
N LEU A 21 -18.71 2.28 -6.86
CA LEU A 21 -18.89 2.22 -8.31
C LEU A 21 -20.27 1.66 -8.62
N LYS A 22 -21.03 2.30 -9.51
CA LYS A 22 -22.33 1.80 -9.96
C LYS A 22 -22.14 1.09 -11.31
N ILE A 23 -22.33 -0.24 -11.30
CA ILE A 23 -22.27 -1.09 -12.51
C ILE A 23 -23.60 -1.82 -12.61
N ASP A 24 -24.22 -1.83 -13.81
CA ASP A 24 -25.49 -2.51 -14.10
C ASP A 24 -26.62 -2.19 -13.11
N GLY A 25 -26.70 -0.91 -12.71
CA GLY A 25 -27.70 -0.44 -11.77
C GLY A 25 -27.43 -0.81 -10.30
N ARG A 26 -26.39 -1.60 -10.00
CA ARG A 26 -25.97 -2.00 -8.65
C ARG A 26 -24.80 -1.17 -8.16
N VAL A 27 -24.76 -0.92 -6.88
CA VAL A 27 -23.62 -0.25 -6.22
C VAL A 27 -22.65 -1.33 -5.77
N HIS A 28 -21.41 -1.23 -6.26
CA HIS A 28 -20.29 -2.07 -5.83
C HIS A 28 -19.35 -1.23 -5.00
N SER A 29 -18.97 -1.75 -3.84
CA SER A 29 -17.88 -1.17 -3.05
C SER A 29 -16.54 -1.64 -3.61
N GLN A 30 -15.57 -0.73 -3.58
CA GLN A 30 -14.17 -1.03 -3.87
C GLN A 30 -13.36 -0.48 -2.70
N ASP A 31 -12.62 -1.36 -2.03
CA ASP A 31 -11.91 -1.00 -0.82
C ASP A 31 -10.40 -1.04 -1.08
N ARG A 32 -9.71 0.03 -0.67
CA ARG A 32 -8.26 0.06 -0.49
C ARG A 32 -7.92 -0.34 0.93
N ASP A 33 -6.75 -0.91 1.14
CA ASP A 33 -6.32 -1.26 2.50
C ASP A 33 -6.10 0.00 3.35
N VAL A 34 -5.46 1.01 2.78
CA VAL A 34 -5.23 2.30 3.44
C VAL A 34 -5.42 3.44 2.45
N SER A 35 -5.97 4.56 2.93
CA SER A 35 -6.11 5.80 2.14
C SER A 35 -5.88 7.02 3.03
N LYS A 36 -4.98 7.92 2.60
CA LYS A 36 -4.63 9.15 3.35
C LYS A 36 -4.52 10.36 2.43
N TYR A 37 -5.07 11.50 2.87
CA TYR A 37 -4.78 12.78 2.25
C TYR A 37 -3.49 13.36 2.82
N TRP A 38 -2.61 13.79 1.95
CA TRP A 38 -1.55 14.72 2.31
C TRP A 38 -2.08 16.14 2.19
N GLN A 39 -2.09 16.87 3.31
CA GLN A 39 -2.61 18.23 3.36
C GLN A 39 -1.54 19.22 3.83
N HIS A 40 -1.59 20.43 3.25
CA HIS A 40 -0.87 21.58 3.77
C HIS A 40 -1.82 22.78 3.81
N SER A 41 -1.92 23.46 4.95
CA SER A 41 -2.81 24.63 5.15
C SER A 41 -4.26 24.38 4.69
N CYS A 42 -4.83 23.22 5.05
CA CYS A 42 -6.18 22.75 4.68
C CYS A 42 -6.40 22.53 3.17
N ILE A 43 -5.34 22.47 2.37
CA ILE A 43 -5.39 22.14 0.94
C ILE A 43 -4.88 20.72 0.74
N ASN A 44 -5.64 19.89 0.01
CA ASN A 44 -5.18 18.55 -0.37
C ASN A 44 -4.08 18.69 -1.43
N ILE A 45 -2.88 18.18 -1.13
CA ILE A 45 -1.76 18.14 -2.07
C ILE A 45 -1.77 16.86 -2.86
N ALA A 46 -2.03 15.71 -2.19
CA ALA A 46 -2.15 14.41 -2.82
C ALA A 46 -3.07 13.49 -2.02
N LEU A 47 -3.55 12.42 -2.67
CA LEU A 47 -4.13 11.26 -2.00
C LEU A 47 -3.18 10.10 -2.20
N PHE A 48 -2.77 9.47 -1.10
CA PHE A 48 -2.00 8.22 -1.11
C PHE A 48 -2.94 7.05 -0.81
N GLY A 49 -2.92 6.06 -1.69
CA GLY A 49 -3.56 4.77 -1.46
C GLY A 49 -2.49 3.69 -1.30
N PHE A 50 -2.77 2.68 -0.49
CA PHE A 50 -1.89 1.53 -0.31
C PHE A 50 -2.69 0.26 -0.52
N GLU A 51 -2.08 -0.69 -1.22
CA GLU A 51 -2.54 -2.06 -1.42
C GLU A 51 -1.47 -3.01 -0.92
N ASN A 52 -1.78 -3.82 0.08
CA ASN A 52 -0.87 -4.80 0.64
C ASN A 52 -1.13 -6.16 0.00
N GLN A 53 -0.14 -6.73 -0.66
CA GLN A 53 -0.26 -7.99 -1.38
C GLN A 53 0.78 -8.99 -0.89
N THR A 54 0.34 -10.17 -0.44
CA THR A 54 1.22 -11.30 -0.10
C THR A 54 1.37 -12.28 -1.25
N VAL A 55 0.38 -12.28 -2.16
CA VAL A 55 0.36 -13.09 -3.38
C VAL A 55 0.18 -12.15 -4.58
N PRO A 56 0.91 -12.34 -5.69
CA PRO A 56 0.74 -11.51 -6.88
C PRO A 56 -0.68 -11.63 -7.46
N ASP A 57 -1.28 -10.48 -7.81
CA ASP A 57 -2.58 -10.40 -8.47
C ASP A 57 -2.41 -9.91 -9.91
N LYS A 58 -2.80 -10.74 -10.88
CA LYS A 58 -2.71 -10.42 -12.31
C LYS A 58 -3.60 -9.25 -12.75
N LEU A 59 -4.62 -8.92 -11.98
CA LEU A 59 -5.56 -7.84 -12.27
C LEU A 59 -5.28 -6.56 -11.47
N MET A 60 -4.18 -6.51 -10.74
CA MET A 60 -3.82 -5.37 -9.89
C MET A 60 -3.85 -4.02 -10.65
N PRO A 61 -3.32 -3.88 -11.87
CA PRO A 61 -3.42 -2.63 -12.61
C PRO A 61 -4.87 -2.19 -12.88
N LEU A 62 -5.78 -3.11 -13.14
CA LEU A 62 -7.21 -2.79 -13.33
C LEU A 62 -7.90 -2.39 -12.02
N ARG A 63 -7.50 -3.00 -10.91
CA ARG A 63 -8.00 -2.60 -9.59
C ARG A 63 -7.54 -1.19 -9.24
N VAL A 64 -6.25 -0.92 -9.37
CA VAL A 64 -5.67 0.38 -9.00
C VAL A 64 -6.24 1.52 -9.85
N ILE A 65 -6.33 1.36 -11.18
CA ILE A 65 -6.93 2.40 -12.04
C ILE A 65 -8.40 2.65 -11.68
N SER A 66 -9.13 1.63 -11.27
CA SER A 66 -10.53 1.78 -10.84
C SER A 66 -10.64 2.61 -9.56
N TYR A 67 -9.76 2.38 -8.58
CA TYR A 67 -9.70 3.20 -7.36
C TYR A 67 -9.32 4.65 -7.65
N ASP A 68 -8.27 4.84 -8.42
CA ASP A 68 -7.77 6.16 -8.77
C ASP A 68 -8.77 6.94 -9.62
N GLY A 69 -9.41 6.26 -10.58
CA GLY A 69 -10.48 6.83 -11.40
C GLY A 69 -11.70 7.25 -10.59
N THR A 70 -12.08 6.47 -9.58
CA THR A 70 -13.17 6.82 -8.66
C THR A 70 -12.85 8.09 -7.89
N GLU A 71 -11.63 8.25 -7.40
CA GLU A 71 -11.19 9.45 -6.68
C GLU A 71 -11.11 10.67 -7.61
N TYR A 72 -10.54 10.53 -8.81
CA TYR A 72 -10.56 11.60 -9.81
C TYR A 72 -12.00 11.98 -10.18
N GLY A 73 -12.88 11.01 -10.38
CA GLY A 73 -14.31 11.25 -10.62
C GLY A 73 -14.99 12.01 -9.47
N ARG A 74 -14.60 11.73 -8.21
CA ARG A 74 -15.07 12.47 -7.05
C ARG A 74 -14.69 13.95 -7.09
N GLN A 75 -13.46 14.25 -7.54
CA GLN A 75 -12.96 15.61 -7.65
C GLN A 75 -13.69 16.45 -8.72
N THR A 76 -14.43 15.83 -9.64
CA THR A 76 -15.23 16.54 -10.67
C THR A 76 -16.61 16.99 -10.17
N LYS A 77 -17.10 16.47 -9.05
CA LYS A 77 -18.45 16.77 -8.52
C LYS A 77 -18.59 18.25 -8.15
N LYS A 78 -19.84 18.76 -8.22
CA LYS A 78 -20.20 20.19 -7.98
C LYS A 78 -19.52 20.79 -6.75
N ARG A 79 -19.53 20.09 -5.60
CA ARG A 79 -18.94 20.57 -4.32
C ARG A 79 -17.41 20.77 -4.37
N TYR A 80 -16.73 20.16 -5.36
CA TYR A 80 -15.28 20.24 -5.54
C TYR A 80 -14.89 21.03 -6.80
N ARG A 81 -15.86 21.57 -7.55
CA ARG A 81 -15.64 22.18 -8.87
C ARG A 81 -14.59 23.30 -8.86
N TYR A 82 -14.60 24.10 -7.82
CA TYR A 82 -13.70 25.27 -7.68
C TYR A 82 -12.49 24.97 -6.78
N LYS A 83 -12.34 23.76 -6.28
CA LYS A 83 -11.17 23.36 -5.48
C LYS A 83 -10.03 22.92 -6.40
N THR A 84 -8.79 23.20 -5.98
CA THR A 84 -7.60 22.66 -6.63
C THR A 84 -7.69 21.14 -6.74
N LYS A 85 -7.34 20.61 -7.90
CA LYS A 85 -7.25 19.17 -8.13
C LYS A 85 -5.89 18.67 -7.62
N TYR A 86 -5.87 17.46 -7.11
CA TYR A 86 -4.68 16.83 -6.55
C TYR A 86 -4.46 15.46 -7.16
N PRO A 87 -3.20 15.02 -7.27
CA PRO A 87 -2.87 13.69 -7.78
C PRO A 87 -3.36 12.60 -6.82
N VAL A 88 -3.71 11.46 -7.39
CA VAL A 88 -3.96 10.20 -6.68
C VAL A 88 -2.77 9.29 -6.93
N ILE A 89 -2.14 8.81 -5.85
CA ILE A 89 -0.93 8.00 -5.91
C ILE A 89 -1.21 6.71 -5.14
N THR A 90 -1.41 5.61 -5.84
CA THR A 90 -1.57 4.29 -5.21
C THR A 90 -0.26 3.52 -5.26
N LEU A 91 0.19 3.06 -4.09
CA LEU A 91 1.38 2.23 -3.92
C LEU A 91 0.95 0.79 -3.66
N VAL A 92 1.45 -0.14 -4.45
CA VAL A 92 1.25 -1.57 -4.26
C VAL A 92 2.47 -2.12 -3.52
N LEU A 93 2.29 -2.50 -2.25
CA LEU A 93 3.33 -3.08 -1.42
C LEU A 93 3.23 -4.60 -1.51
N TYR A 94 4.14 -5.21 -2.27
CA TYR A 94 4.22 -6.65 -2.36
C TYR A 94 5.10 -7.20 -1.24
N LEU A 95 4.47 -7.93 -0.33
CA LEU A 95 5.06 -8.47 0.90
C LEU A 95 5.45 -9.95 0.75
N GLY A 96 5.18 -10.55 -0.41
CA GLY A 96 5.62 -11.91 -0.71
C GLY A 96 7.14 -12.02 -0.78
N TYR A 97 7.70 -13.00 -0.06
CA TYR A 97 9.15 -13.22 0.01
C TYR A 97 9.64 -14.48 -0.72
N LYS A 98 8.74 -15.45 -1.00
CA LYS A 98 9.10 -16.73 -1.65
C LYS A 98 9.30 -16.59 -3.15
N LYS A 99 8.55 -15.70 -3.79
CA LYS A 99 8.60 -15.46 -5.24
C LYS A 99 8.47 -13.97 -5.52
N ARG A 100 9.11 -13.49 -6.58
CA ARG A 100 8.92 -12.13 -7.08
C ARG A 100 7.53 -11.95 -7.68
N TRP A 101 7.15 -10.70 -7.85
CA TRP A 101 5.99 -10.35 -8.65
C TRP A 101 6.18 -10.84 -10.08
N SER A 102 5.22 -11.60 -10.60
CA SER A 102 5.35 -12.28 -11.90
C SER A 102 4.28 -11.86 -12.92
N TYR A 103 3.37 -10.98 -12.53
CA TYR A 103 2.32 -10.51 -13.42
C TYR A 103 2.61 -9.11 -13.98
N PRO A 104 1.91 -8.72 -15.07
CA PRO A 104 2.04 -7.37 -15.62
C PRO A 104 1.80 -6.28 -14.58
N ILE A 105 2.51 -5.17 -14.75
CA ILE A 105 2.34 -3.95 -13.96
C ILE A 105 1.67 -2.83 -14.75
N ASN A 106 1.41 -3.06 -16.02
CA ASN A 106 0.77 -2.15 -16.96
C ASN A 106 -0.56 -2.73 -17.45
N ILE A 107 -1.55 -1.88 -17.73
CA ILE A 107 -2.85 -2.34 -18.28
C ILE A 107 -2.68 -2.91 -19.68
N ILE A 108 -1.86 -2.29 -20.53
CA ILE A 108 -1.67 -2.71 -21.91
C ILE A 108 -1.19 -4.16 -22.04
N ASP A 109 -0.49 -4.66 -21.03
CA ASP A 109 0.01 -6.04 -21.00
C ASP A 109 -1.04 -7.06 -20.51
N ILE A 110 -2.18 -6.57 -19.97
CA ILE A 110 -3.28 -7.40 -19.48
C ILE A 110 -4.37 -7.52 -20.54
N VAL A 111 -4.68 -6.41 -21.20
CA VAL A 111 -5.73 -6.35 -22.22
C VAL A 111 -5.19 -6.75 -23.59
N LYS A 112 -5.99 -7.51 -24.33
CA LYS A 112 -5.65 -7.84 -25.73
C LYS A 112 -5.96 -6.64 -26.61
N VAL A 113 -4.92 -5.96 -27.08
CA VAL A 113 -5.05 -4.78 -27.95
C VAL A 113 -4.58 -5.13 -29.35
N ASP A 114 -5.45 -4.92 -30.38
CA ASP A 114 -5.06 -4.95 -31.78
C ASP A 114 -4.00 -3.87 -32.05
N ASP A 115 -2.97 -4.18 -32.84
CA ASP A 115 -1.84 -3.26 -33.07
C ASP A 115 -2.29 -1.89 -33.61
N ARG A 116 -3.35 -1.85 -34.41
CA ARG A 116 -3.92 -0.61 -34.94
C ARG A 116 -4.58 0.26 -33.87
N LEU A 117 -4.99 -0.34 -32.73
CA LEU A 117 -5.63 0.37 -31.62
C LEU A 117 -4.65 0.81 -30.53
N LYS A 118 -3.44 0.23 -30.50
CA LYS A 118 -2.43 0.58 -29.50
C LYS A 118 -2.15 2.09 -29.35
N PRO A 119 -2.09 2.89 -30.43
CA PRO A 119 -1.88 4.35 -30.30
C PRO A 119 -2.99 5.10 -29.59
N PHE A 120 -4.18 4.49 -29.45
CA PHE A 120 -5.36 5.10 -28.82
C PHE A 120 -5.61 4.59 -27.40
N VAL A 121 -4.84 3.59 -26.94
CA VAL A 121 -4.98 3.03 -25.59
C VAL A 121 -4.03 3.74 -24.66
N ASN A 122 -4.59 4.48 -23.68
CA ASN A 122 -3.78 5.03 -22.60
C ASN A 122 -3.36 3.90 -21.67
N ASP A 123 -2.05 3.76 -21.48
CA ASP A 123 -1.52 2.79 -20.53
C ASP A 123 -1.57 3.36 -19.11
N TYR A 124 -1.76 2.46 -18.15
CA TYR A 124 -1.70 2.79 -16.73
C TYR A 124 -0.79 1.80 -16.04
N ARG A 125 0.26 2.33 -15.40
CA ARG A 125 1.26 1.56 -14.67
C ARG A 125 1.07 1.72 -13.17
N ILE A 126 1.08 0.60 -12.43
CA ILE A 126 1.06 0.62 -10.97
C ILE A 126 2.45 0.94 -10.39
N ASN A 127 2.47 1.56 -9.20
CA ASN A 127 3.69 1.78 -8.43
C ASN A 127 3.92 0.56 -7.53
N LEU A 128 4.57 -0.47 -8.07
CA LEU A 128 4.86 -1.71 -7.37
C LEU A 128 6.16 -1.61 -6.58
N PHE A 129 6.11 -2.01 -5.31
CA PHE A 129 7.25 -2.13 -4.41
C PHE A 129 7.34 -3.56 -3.88
N GLU A 130 8.32 -4.32 -4.32
CA GLU A 130 8.62 -5.66 -3.84
C GLU A 130 9.47 -5.57 -2.58
N ILE A 131 8.84 -5.51 -1.41
CA ILE A 131 9.48 -5.14 -0.14
C ILE A 131 10.61 -6.11 0.26
N ALA A 132 10.38 -7.42 0.11
CA ALA A 132 11.41 -8.43 0.42
C ALA A 132 12.61 -8.41 -0.54
N TYR A 133 12.49 -7.74 -1.69
CA TYR A 133 13.49 -7.70 -2.76
C TYR A 133 14.12 -6.32 -2.95
N LEU A 134 13.88 -5.41 -2.03
CA LEU A 134 14.54 -4.11 -2.03
C LEU A 134 16.04 -4.29 -1.84
N GLU A 135 16.82 -3.46 -2.52
CA GLU A 135 18.25 -3.36 -2.33
C GLU A 135 18.56 -2.83 -0.92
N GLU A 136 19.70 -3.21 -0.36
CA GLU A 136 20.08 -2.87 1.01
C GLU A 136 20.09 -1.36 1.24
N GLU A 137 20.53 -0.58 0.28
CA GLU A 137 20.54 0.88 0.31
C GLU A 137 19.11 1.45 0.47
N LYS A 138 18.13 0.86 -0.23
CA LYS A 138 16.71 1.25 -0.12
C LYS A 138 16.09 0.81 1.20
N THR A 139 16.50 -0.36 1.70
CA THR A 139 16.06 -0.86 3.02
C THR A 139 16.51 0.07 4.14
N ALA A 140 17.71 0.62 4.05
CA ALA A 140 18.25 1.57 5.03
C ALA A 140 17.50 2.90 5.11
N LEU A 141 16.68 3.25 4.10
CA LEU A 141 15.86 4.47 4.09
C LEU A 141 14.65 4.40 5.02
N PHE A 142 14.20 3.20 5.41
CA PHE A 142 13.09 3.05 6.35
C PHE A 142 13.55 3.35 7.78
N LYS A 143 12.93 4.34 8.41
CA LYS A 143 13.26 4.81 9.76
C LYS A 143 12.20 4.47 10.81
N SER A 144 10.98 4.09 10.38
CA SER A 144 9.88 3.68 11.24
C SER A 144 9.95 2.18 11.59
N ASP A 145 9.02 1.70 12.41
CA ASP A 145 8.89 0.28 12.76
C ASP A 145 8.68 -0.61 11.52
N PHE A 146 8.21 -0.05 10.40
CA PHE A 146 8.15 -0.73 9.11
C PHE A 146 9.51 -1.30 8.66
N ARG A 147 10.62 -0.69 9.10
CA ARG A 147 11.97 -1.22 8.86
C ARG A 147 12.16 -2.63 9.40
N ILE A 148 11.53 -2.96 10.54
CA ILE A 148 11.59 -4.29 11.15
C ILE A 148 10.92 -5.31 10.23
N LEU A 149 9.76 -4.96 9.68
CA LEU A 149 9.08 -5.78 8.69
C LEU A 149 9.92 -5.99 7.43
N VAL A 150 10.55 -4.95 6.92
CA VAL A 150 11.44 -5.03 5.74
C VAL A 150 12.60 -5.97 6.02
N ASP A 151 13.28 -5.82 7.16
CA ASP A 151 14.39 -6.68 7.59
C ASP A 151 13.93 -8.14 7.77
N TYR A 152 12.78 -8.35 8.41
CA TYR A 152 12.17 -9.66 8.57
C TYR A 152 11.94 -10.37 7.22
N LEU A 153 11.28 -9.71 6.28
CA LEU A 153 10.97 -10.28 4.97
C LEU A 153 12.25 -10.53 4.15
N HIS A 154 13.23 -9.63 4.23
CA HIS A 154 14.52 -9.81 3.58
C HIS A 154 15.26 -11.04 4.12
N GLN A 155 15.33 -11.22 5.45
CA GLN A 155 15.98 -12.36 6.07
C GLN A 155 15.25 -13.68 5.76
N LEU A 156 13.92 -13.69 5.79
CA LEU A 156 13.15 -14.88 5.38
C LEU A 156 13.45 -15.29 3.94
N ARG A 157 13.59 -14.32 3.05
CA ARG A 157 13.93 -14.58 1.65
C ARG A 157 15.35 -15.14 1.49
N THR A 158 16.33 -14.58 2.19
CA THR A 158 17.75 -14.91 2.02
C THR A 158 18.20 -16.11 2.82
N ASN A 159 17.74 -16.21 4.07
CA ASN A 159 18.23 -17.16 5.05
C ASN A 159 17.17 -18.20 5.48
N ASN A 160 15.94 -18.04 5.01
CA ASN A 160 14.78 -18.83 5.46
C ASN A 160 14.57 -18.85 6.99
N SER A 161 15.14 -17.87 7.68
CA SER A 161 15.08 -17.68 9.13
C SER A 161 15.18 -16.21 9.46
N TYR A 162 14.68 -15.81 10.63
CA TYR A 162 14.78 -14.44 11.12
C TYR A 162 15.61 -14.40 12.40
N ASN A 163 16.64 -13.57 12.37
CA ASN A 163 17.43 -13.20 13.52
C ASN A 163 17.19 -11.71 13.81
N PRO A 164 16.37 -11.38 14.83
CA PRO A 164 16.04 -9.99 15.11
C PRO A 164 17.27 -9.20 15.52
N LYS A 165 17.37 -7.97 15.04
CA LYS A 165 18.33 -6.98 15.50
C LYS A 165 17.73 -6.18 16.66
N ASP A 166 18.57 -5.52 17.44
CA ASP A 166 18.11 -4.63 18.51
C ASP A 166 17.45 -3.38 17.90
N TYR A 167 16.13 -3.35 17.92
CA TYR A 167 15.33 -2.21 17.50
C TYR A 167 14.49 -1.69 18.65
N THR A 168 14.40 -0.38 18.78
CA THR A 168 13.37 0.25 19.61
C THR A 168 12.10 0.29 18.82
N ILE A 169 11.05 -0.39 19.30
CA ILE A 169 9.74 -0.47 18.66
C ILE A 169 8.82 0.53 19.34
N LYS A 170 8.13 1.35 18.54
CA LYS A 170 7.17 2.35 19.04
C LYS A 170 5.73 1.84 18.99
N HIS A 171 5.39 1.03 17.97
CA HIS A 171 4.03 0.55 17.66
C HIS A 171 4.05 -0.99 17.60
N ILE A 172 4.32 -1.62 18.76
CA ILE A 172 4.56 -3.06 18.82
C ILE A 172 3.31 -3.87 18.42
N ASN A 173 2.14 -3.45 18.87
CA ASN A 173 0.90 -4.17 18.61
C ASN A 173 0.54 -4.15 17.12
N GLU A 174 0.68 -3.00 16.48
CA GLU A 174 0.42 -2.82 15.05
C GLU A 174 1.43 -3.62 14.20
N LEU A 175 2.70 -3.60 14.60
CA LEU A 175 3.75 -4.35 13.92
C LEU A 175 3.50 -5.86 14.02
N LEU A 176 3.25 -6.38 15.21
CA LEU A 176 3.00 -7.81 15.44
C LEU A 176 1.71 -8.26 14.75
N THR A 177 0.66 -7.42 14.77
CA THR A 177 -0.59 -7.69 14.04
C THR A 177 -0.32 -7.81 12.54
N LEU A 178 0.43 -6.87 11.96
CA LEU A 178 0.79 -6.92 10.55
C LEU A 178 1.61 -8.16 10.22
N MET A 179 2.59 -8.52 11.05
CA MET A 179 3.41 -9.71 10.87
C MET A 179 2.58 -11.00 10.97
N SER A 180 1.63 -11.08 11.91
CA SER A 180 0.71 -12.22 12.04
C SER A 180 -0.15 -12.40 10.79
N VAL A 181 -0.79 -11.32 10.34
CA VAL A 181 -1.66 -11.33 9.13
C VAL A 181 -0.87 -11.76 7.88
N MET A 182 0.35 -11.27 7.73
CA MET A 182 1.19 -11.55 6.56
C MET A 182 1.74 -12.98 6.53
N THR A 183 2.09 -13.52 7.69
CA THR A 183 2.77 -14.82 7.78
C THR A 183 1.83 -15.96 8.10
N GLY A 184 0.66 -15.67 8.68
CA GLY A 184 -0.24 -16.64 9.28
C GLY A 184 0.34 -17.28 10.55
N ASP A 185 1.41 -16.70 11.12
CA ASP A 185 2.10 -17.23 12.28
C ASP A 185 1.46 -16.74 13.58
N LYS A 186 0.75 -17.65 14.25
CA LYS A 186 0.02 -17.37 15.50
C LYS A 186 0.94 -16.96 16.67
N ARG A 187 2.24 -17.16 16.58
CA ARG A 187 3.17 -16.71 17.63
C ARG A 187 3.14 -15.20 17.83
N PHE A 188 2.93 -14.45 16.75
CA PHE A 188 2.81 -13.00 16.83
C PHE A 188 1.53 -12.56 17.56
N GLU A 189 0.40 -13.24 17.32
CA GLU A 189 -0.86 -12.99 18.06
C GLU A 189 -0.71 -13.30 19.55
N ASN A 190 -0.07 -14.41 19.90
CA ASN A 190 0.18 -14.77 21.29
C ASN A 190 1.04 -13.72 21.98
N SER A 191 2.07 -13.19 21.32
CA SER A 191 2.92 -12.14 21.85
C SER A 191 2.17 -10.83 22.12
N ILE A 192 1.18 -10.48 21.27
CA ILE A 192 0.29 -9.32 21.50
C ILE A 192 -0.55 -9.54 22.78
N ASN A 193 -1.13 -10.72 22.94
CA ASN A 193 -1.97 -11.04 24.10
C ASN A 193 -1.16 -10.98 25.39
N GLU A 194 0.06 -11.54 25.38
CA GLU A 194 0.98 -11.48 26.54
C GLU A 194 1.42 -10.06 26.88
N ALA A 195 1.65 -9.20 25.90
CA ALA A 195 1.98 -7.80 26.12
C ALA A 195 0.82 -7.04 26.75
N ASN A 196 -0.39 -7.20 26.21
CA ASN A 196 -1.61 -6.56 26.72
C ASN A 196 -1.96 -7.03 28.14
N GLU A 197 -1.75 -8.32 28.45
CA GLU A 197 -1.96 -8.85 29.81
C GLU A 197 -0.95 -8.30 30.83
N LYS A 198 0.25 -7.97 30.41
CA LYS A 198 1.26 -7.32 31.27
C LYS A 198 0.92 -5.86 31.54
N GLU A 199 0.46 -5.12 30.53
CA GLU A 199 0.03 -3.73 30.69
C GLU A 199 -1.24 -3.61 31.57
N ALA A 200 -2.15 -4.58 31.52
CA ALA A 200 -3.36 -4.58 32.34
C ALA A 200 -3.13 -4.91 33.84
N LYS A 201 -1.92 -5.36 34.22
CA LYS A 201 -1.56 -5.71 35.61
C LYS A 201 -0.81 -4.60 36.35
N TYR A 202 -0.59 -3.46 35.72
CA TYR A 202 0.03 -2.25 36.32
C TYR A 202 -0.93 -1.07 36.24
#